data_527110ca55555e2cde3b9afdbe3e3125
#
_entry.id   527110ca55555e2cde3b9afdbe3e3125
#
_cell.length_a   1.000
_cell.length_b   1.000
_cell.length_c   1.000
_cell.angle_alpha   90.00
_cell.angle_beta   90.00
_cell.angle_gamma   90.00
#
_symmetry.space_group_name_H-M   'P 1'
#
loop_
_entity.id
_entity.type
_entity.pdbx_description
1 polymer ?
#
loop_
_entity_poly.entity_id
_entity_poly.type
_entity_poly.pdbx_seq_one_letter_code
_entity_poly.pdbx_strand_id
1 'polypeptide(L)'
;MLNPKTPIRLLVRLVLRVLFRLLFRVQVRGNWQALKQPRVLVVANHESFLDGMLLGLFMPGNPVFVVHTWVAEHWLFRPLLSLTDYLAVDPTSPMGMKQVVRLIEQGRPVVIFPEGRLTVTGSLMKIYNGPAFAAARTGASVLPVHLDGPARTHFSRMKGSYPRRWFPKMRITIMPSETITMPQGASSHERRAKAGEVLRRIMQHMLFA
;
A
#
# COMPACT_ATOMS: atom_id res chain seq x y z
N MET A 1 -2.01 11.65 -19.26
CA MET A 1 -1.68 11.61 -17.82
C MET A 1 -1.16 12.98 -17.39
N LEU A 2 -1.72 13.56 -16.33
CA LEU A 2 -1.22 14.84 -15.82
C LEU A 2 0.17 14.60 -15.19
N ASN A 3 1.13 15.45 -15.56
CA ASN A 3 2.48 15.40 -14.99
C ASN A 3 2.37 15.47 -13.44
N PRO A 4 3.07 14.61 -12.67
CA PRO A 4 3.00 14.59 -11.20
C PRO A 4 3.30 15.93 -10.52
N LYS A 5 3.95 16.84 -11.23
CA LYS A 5 4.36 18.16 -10.74
C LYS A 5 3.45 19.31 -11.17
N THR A 6 2.30 19.06 -11.80
CA THR A 6 1.42 20.19 -12.16
C THR A 6 0.86 20.85 -10.91
N PRO A 7 0.83 22.18 -10.81
CA PRO A 7 0.31 22.91 -9.65
C PRO A 7 -1.14 22.54 -9.35
N ILE A 8 -1.92 22.24 -10.38
CA ILE A 8 -3.31 21.78 -10.25
C ILE A 8 -3.39 20.46 -9.46
N ARG A 9 -2.54 19.47 -9.75
CA ARG A 9 -2.52 18.19 -9.04
C ARG A 9 -2.17 18.40 -7.56
N LEU A 10 -1.21 19.26 -7.27
CA LEU A 10 -0.83 19.59 -5.89
C LEU A 10 -1.98 20.28 -5.14
N LEU A 11 -2.64 21.24 -5.78
CA LEU A 11 -3.78 21.94 -5.20
C LEU A 11 -4.94 20.97 -4.91
N VAL A 12 -5.32 20.13 -5.87
CA VAL A 12 -6.38 19.12 -5.69
C VAL A 12 -6.02 18.16 -4.54
N ARG A 13 -4.78 17.68 -4.48
CA ARG A 13 -4.32 16.83 -3.36
C ARG A 13 -4.43 17.55 -2.01
N LEU A 14 -4.07 18.83 -1.96
CA LEU A 14 -4.16 19.62 -0.72
C LEU A 14 -5.63 19.78 -0.29
N VAL A 15 -6.51 20.17 -1.20
CA VAL A 15 -7.95 20.31 -0.91
C VAL A 15 -8.54 19.00 -0.43
N LEU A 16 -8.27 17.89 -1.13
CA LEU A 16 -8.75 16.56 -0.73
C LEU A 16 -8.16 16.12 0.62
N ARG A 17 -6.89 16.42 0.90
CA ARG A 17 -6.27 16.13 2.21
C ARG A 17 -6.98 16.88 3.34
N VAL A 18 -7.28 18.15 3.15
CA VAL A 18 -8.03 18.95 4.13
C VAL A 18 -9.43 18.39 4.32
N LEU A 19 -10.14 18.11 3.23
CA LEU A 19 -11.48 17.53 3.26
C LEU A 19 -11.51 16.19 4.00
N PHE A 20 -10.57 15.29 3.68
CA PHE A 20 -10.43 13.99 4.36
C PHE A 20 -10.10 14.16 5.84
N ARG A 21 -9.22 15.12 6.18
CA ARG A 21 -8.87 15.39 7.57
C ARG A 21 -10.07 15.87 8.38
N LEU A 22 -10.94 16.68 7.80
CA LEU A 22 -12.14 17.18 8.45
C LEU A 22 -13.25 16.11 8.53
N LEU A 23 -13.59 15.48 7.41
CA LEU A 23 -14.69 14.52 7.35
C LEU A 23 -14.38 13.22 8.10
N PHE A 24 -13.23 12.63 7.86
CA PHE A 24 -12.82 11.36 8.46
C PHE A 24 -11.95 11.54 9.71
N ARG A 25 -11.69 12.78 10.14
CA ARG A 25 -10.83 13.07 11.31
C ARG A 25 -9.54 12.26 11.30
N VAL A 26 -8.89 12.26 10.11
CA VAL A 26 -7.70 11.45 9.85
C VAL A 26 -6.58 11.81 10.81
N GLN A 27 -6.07 10.81 11.52
CA GLN A 27 -4.91 10.90 12.40
C GLN A 27 -3.74 10.13 11.79
N VAL A 28 -2.56 10.75 11.76
CA VAL A 28 -1.31 10.11 11.34
C VAL A 28 -0.44 9.93 12.58
N ARG A 29 -0.02 8.71 12.88
CA ARG A 29 0.87 8.35 13.98
C ARG A 29 2.17 7.77 13.44
N GLY A 30 3.26 8.03 14.12
CA GLY A 30 4.60 7.68 13.64
C GLY A 30 5.14 8.73 12.67
N ASN A 31 6.21 8.41 11.97
CA ASN A 31 6.85 9.33 11.03
C ASN A 31 7.25 8.65 9.72
N TRP A 32 7.38 9.46 8.68
CA TRP A 32 7.72 9.00 7.35
C TRP A 32 9.24 9.01 7.07
N GLN A 33 10.10 9.02 8.09
CA GLN A 33 11.56 9.13 7.90
C GLN A 33 12.13 7.99 7.06
N ALA A 34 11.56 6.78 7.18
CA ALA A 34 11.97 5.63 6.38
C ALA A 34 11.85 5.87 4.86
N LEU A 35 10.97 6.78 4.41
CA LEU A 35 10.85 7.15 3.00
C LEU A 35 12.07 7.91 2.45
N LYS A 36 12.95 8.38 3.31
CA LYS A 36 14.23 9.01 2.90
C LYS A 36 15.30 7.98 2.53
N GLN A 37 15.09 6.71 2.84
CA GLN A 37 16.00 5.64 2.44
C GLN A 37 15.98 5.46 0.91
N PRO A 38 17.08 5.01 0.33
CA PRO A 38 17.21 4.92 -1.14
C PRO A 38 16.26 3.91 -1.77
N ARG A 39 15.83 2.90 -1.02
CA ARG A 39 14.96 1.81 -1.51
C ARG A 39 13.91 1.49 -0.46
N VAL A 40 12.64 1.79 -0.77
CA VAL A 40 11.54 1.59 0.18
C VAL A 40 10.37 0.89 -0.48
N LEU A 41 9.90 -0.15 0.19
CA LEU A 41 8.64 -0.82 -0.10
C LEU A 41 7.67 -0.57 1.06
N VAL A 42 6.63 0.22 0.82
CA VAL A 42 5.54 0.42 1.78
C VAL A 42 4.52 -0.69 1.63
N VAL A 43 4.18 -1.34 2.73
CA VAL A 43 3.17 -2.41 2.78
C VAL A 43 2.05 -1.99 3.74
N ALA A 44 0.80 -2.22 3.35
CA ALA A 44 -0.36 -1.87 4.16
C ALA A 44 -1.44 -2.95 4.09
N ASN A 45 -2.32 -3.00 5.11
CA ASN A 45 -3.56 -3.78 5.07
C ASN A 45 -4.56 -3.18 4.08
N HIS A 46 -5.48 -4.00 3.57
CA HIS A 46 -6.41 -3.57 2.51
C HIS A 46 -7.87 -3.90 2.85
N GLU A 47 -8.59 -2.91 3.37
CA GLU A 47 -9.94 -3.07 3.91
C GLU A 47 -11.02 -2.32 3.11
N SER A 48 -10.60 -1.30 2.34
CA SER A 48 -11.51 -0.41 1.63
C SER A 48 -10.87 0.15 0.35
N PHE A 49 -11.70 0.54 -0.61
CA PHE A 49 -11.25 1.32 -1.77
C PHE A 49 -10.65 2.68 -1.37
N LEU A 50 -10.92 3.18 -0.15
CA LEU A 50 -10.34 4.42 0.35
C LEU A 50 -8.89 4.29 0.84
N ASP A 51 -8.36 3.08 1.02
CA ASP A 51 -7.01 2.85 1.55
C ASP A 51 -5.93 3.47 0.65
N GLY A 52 -6.03 3.24 -0.65
CA GLY A 52 -5.11 3.83 -1.62
C GLY A 52 -5.19 5.36 -1.66
N MET A 53 -6.42 5.92 -1.55
CA MET A 53 -6.64 7.36 -1.47
C MET A 53 -6.06 7.94 -0.18
N LEU A 54 -6.30 7.28 0.95
CA LEU A 54 -5.79 7.71 2.24
C LEU A 54 -4.25 7.79 2.25
N LEU A 55 -3.57 6.76 1.77
CA LEU A 55 -2.11 6.78 1.61
C LEU A 55 -1.67 7.83 0.57
N GLY A 56 -2.33 7.91 -0.57
CA GLY A 56 -2.00 8.87 -1.62
C GLY A 56 -2.10 10.34 -1.19
N LEU A 57 -3.03 10.65 -0.27
CA LEU A 57 -3.21 12.00 0.25
C LEU A 57 -2.26 12.33 1.40
N PHE A 58 -2.00 11.38 2.31
CA PHE A 58 -1.29 11.65 3.57
C PHE A 58 0.19 11.22 3.56
N MET A 59 0.59 10.36 2.65
CA MET A 59 2.00 9.98 2.47
C MET A 59 2.75 11.10 1.73
N PRO A 60 3.93 11.53 2.21
CA PRO A 60 4.74 12.53 1.53
C PRO A 60 5.41 11.98 0.28
N GLY A 61 5.89 12.89 -0.57
CA GLY A 61 6.56 12.54 -1.82
C GLY A 61 5.57 12.12 -2.91
N ASN A 62 6.06 11.33 -3.84
CA ASN A 62 5.28 10.81 -4.96
C ASN A 62 5.54 9.31 -5.13
N PRO A 63 5.02 8.47 -4.24
CA PRO A 63 5.17 7.02 -4.31
C PRO A 63 4.44 6.45 -5.52
N VAL A 64 4.89 5.29 -5.99
CA VAL A 64 4.22 4.53 -7.05
C VAL A 64 3.32 3.48 -6.42
N PHE A 65 2.03 3.56 -6.67
CA PHE A 65 1.06 2.58 -6.18
C PHE A 65 0.96 1.38 -7.12
N VAL A 66 1.14 0.18 -6.59
CA VAL A 66 0.87 -1.05 -7.34
C VAL A 66 -0.63 -1.33 -7.28
N VAL A 67 -1.28 -1.31 -8.42
CA VAL A 67 -2.73 -1.50 -8.55
C VAL A 67 -3.03 -2.67 -9.49
N HIS A 68 -4.14 -3.35 -9.27
CA HIS A 68 -4.61 -4.38 -10.19
C HIS A 68 -5.00 -3.76 -11.54
N THR A 69 -4.67 -4.41 -12.66
CA THR A 69 -5.00 -3.95 -14.02
C THR A 69 -6.47 -3.56 -14.17
N TRP A 70 -7.39 -4.38 -13.61
CA TRP A 70 -8.82 -4.05 -13.62
C TRP A 70 -9.14 -2.68 -12.97
N VAL A 71 -8.48 -2.34 -11.85
CA VAL A 71 -8.64 -1.03 -11.18
C VAL A 71 -8.11 0.09 -12.09
N ALA A 72 -6.98 -0.14 -12.74
CA ALA A 72 -6.36 0.85 -13.63
C ALA A 72 -7.22 1.14 -14.88
N GLU A 73 -7.95 0.15 -15.37
CA GLU A 73 -8.81 0.25 -16.55
C GLU A 73 -10.20 0.81 -16.24
N HIS A 74 -10.67 0.62 -14.99
CA HIS A 74 -12.03 1.00 -14.62
C HIS A 74 -12.19 2.52 -14.49
N TRP A 75 -13.13 3.10 -15.23
CA TRP A 75 -13.34 4.54 -15.34
C TRP A 75 -13.53 5.27 -14.00
N LEU A 76 -14.16 4.62 -13.03
CA LEU A 76 -14.44 5.17 -11.69
C LEU A 76 -13.15 5.51 -10.90
N PHE A 77 -12.08 4.76 -11.11
CA PHE A 77 -10.81 4.97 -10.41
C PHE A 77 -9.84 5.90 -11.14
N ARG A 78 -10.09 6.23 -12.40
CA ARG A 78 -9.23 7.12 -13.20
C ARG A 78 -8.97 8.49 -12.56
N PRO A 79 -9.98 9.21 -12.01
CA PRO A 79 -9.73 10.50 -11.37
C PRO A 79 -8.80 10.36 -10.16
N LEU A 80 -8.97 9.30 -9.36
CA LEU A 80 -8.12 9.01 -8.21
C LEU A 80 -6.70 8.67 -8.64
N LEU A 81 -6.55 7.78 -9.61
CA LEU A 81 -5.25 7.37 -10.14
C LEU A 81 -4.49 8.51 -10.81
N SER A 82 -5.19 9.52 -11.35
CA SER A 82 -4.55 10.72 -11.90
C SER A 82 -3.83 11.57 -10.85
N LEU A 83 -4.14 11.40 -9.56
CA LEU A 83 -3.52 12.11 -8.45
C LEU A 83 -2.26 11.44 -7.92
N THR A 84 -1.94 10.22 -8.36
CA THR A 84 -0.78 9.44 -7.91
C THR A 84 -0.08 8.81 -9.11
N ASP A 85 1.18 8.43 -8.94
CA ASP A 85 1.82 7.54 -9.89
C ASP A 85 1.41 6.11 -9.57
N TYR A 86 1.16 5.30 -10.58
CA TYR A 86 0.78 3.91 -10.37
C TYR A 86 1.41 2.98 -11.40
N LEU A 87 1.57 1.73 -11.00
CA LEU A 87 1.96 0.61 -11.83
C LEU A 87 0.79 -0.38 -11.86
N ALA A 88 0.20 -0.57 -13.03
CA ALA A 88 -0.82 -1.59 -13.22
C ALA A 88 -0.16 -2.98 -13.32
N VAL A 89 -0.56 -3.90 -12.45
CA VAL A 89 0.00 -5.25 -12.36
C VAL A 89 -1.12 -6.28 -12.38
N ASP A 90 -0.93 -7.31 -13.16
CA ASP A 90 -1.67 -8.55 -13.03
C ASP A 90 -0.98 -9.41 -11.96
N PRO A 91 -1.64 -9.74 -10.83
CA PRO A 91 -1.05 -10.54 -9.76
C PRO A 91 -0.58 -11.93 -10.19
N THR A 92 -1.12 -12.42 -11.29
CA THR A 92 -0.74 -13.73 -11.86
C THR A 92 0.49 -13.66 -12.74
N SER A 93 0.87 -12.45 -13.20
CA SER A 93 2.00 -12.24 -14.09
C SER A 93 3.31 -12.01 -13.34
N PRO A 94 4.35 -12.84 -13.57
CA PRO A 94 5.68 -12.62 -13.02
C PRO A 94 6.32 -11.28 -13.45
N MET A 95 5.85 -10.72 -14.58
CA MET A 95 6.39 -9.48 -15.14
C MET A 95 6.11 -8.27 -14.25
N GLY A 96 4.94 -8.23 -13.59
CA GLY A 96 4.60 -7.16 -12.66
C GLY A 96 5.61 -7.00 -11.52
N MET A 97 6.05 -8.10 -10.93
CA MET A 97 7.06 -8.03 -9.85
C MET A 97 8.45 -7.62 -10.35
N LYS A 98 8.81 -7.93 -11.60
CA LYS A 98 10.05 -7.40 -12.20
C LYS A 98 10.01 -5.86 -12.33
N GLN A 99 8.86 -5.31 -12.68
CA GLN A 99 8.69 -3.86 -12.76
C GLN A 99 8.74 -3.21 -11.37
N VAL A 100 8.15 -3.84 -10.34
CA VAL A 100 8.27 -3.39 -8.94
C VAL A 100 9.74 -3.35 -8.50
N VAL A 101 10.51 -4.40 -8.77
CA VAL A 101 11.96 -4.45 -8.49
C VAL A 101 12.67 -3.28 -9.15
N ARG A 102 12.44 -3.02 -10.44
CA ARG A 102 13.06 -1.90 -11.17
C ARG A 102 12.74 -0.54 -10.56
N LEU A 103 11.48 -0.31 -10.17
CA LEU A 103 11.09 0.94 -9.53
C LEU A 103 11.82 1.16 -8.19
N ILE A 104 11.94 0.11 -7.38
CA ILE A 104 12.66 0.15 -6.11
C ILE A 104 14.16 0.43 -6.36
N GLU A 105 14.77 -0.24 -7.34
CA GLU A 105 16.18 -0.04 -7.73
C GLU A 105 16.45 1.39 -8.24
N GLN A 106 15.44 2.02 -8.85
CA GLN A 106 15.48 3.43 -9.29
C GLN A 106 15.28 4.43 -8.13
N GLY A 107 15.17 3.95 -6.88
CA GLY A 107 14.96 4.80 -5.71
C GLY A 107 13.52 5.35 -5.59
N ARG A 108 12.55 4.78 -6.33
CA ARG A 108 11.14 5.17 -6.21
C ARG A 108 10.49 4.42 -5.04
N PRO A 109 9.92 5.11 -4.05
CA PRO A 109 9.09 4.44 -3.04
C PRO A 109 7.89 3.77 -3.71
N VAL A 110 7.69 2.49 -3.42
CA VAL A 110 6.59 1.69 -3.97
C VAL A 110 5.61 1.35 -2.85
N VAL A 111 4.33 1.54 -3.10
CA VAL A 111 3.24 1.15 -2.19
C VAL A 111 2.54 -0.07 -2.75
N ILE A 112 2.42 -1.10 -1.94
CA ILE A 112 1.72 -2.33 -2.31
C ILE A 112 0.84 -2.82 -1.16
N PHE A 113 -0.31 -3.40 -1.51
CA PHE A 113 -1.17 -4.14 -0.61
C PHE A 113 -0.90 -5.63 -0.84
N PRO A 114 -0.11 -6.30 0.04
CA PRO A 114 0.37 -7.65 -0.22
C PRO A 114 -0.74 -8.71 -0.26
N GLU A 115 -1.94 -8.37 0.23
CA GLU A 115 -3.13 -9.21 0.16
C GLU A 115 -3.70 -9.33 -1.26
N GLY A 116 -3.36 -8.39 -2.16
CA GLY A 116 -3.79 -8.37 -3.57
C GLY A 116 -5.28 -8.15 -3.78
N ARG A 117 -6.07 -8.02 -2.72
CA ARG A 117 -7.52 -7.77 -2.73
C ARG A 117 -8.00 -7.18 -1.41
N LEU A 118 -9.17 -6.54 -1.43
CA LEU A 118 -9.85 -6.09 -0.22
C LEU A 118 -10.24 -7.27 0.67
N THR A 119 -9.96 -7.17 1.97
CA THR A 119 -10.45 -8.16 2.94
C THR A 119 -11.98 -8.17 2.99
N VAL A 120 -12.55 -9.35 3.22
CA VAL A 120 -14.00 -9.53 3.44
C VAL A 120 -14.31 -9.96 4.86
N THR A 121 -13.29 -10.34 5.65
CA THR A 121 -13.41 -10.87 7.01
C THR A 121 -12.86 -9.92 8.07
N GLY A 122 -12.08 -8.90 7.69
CA GLY A 122 -11.33 -8.04 8.61
C GLY A 122 -10.07 -8.67 9.19
N SER A 123 -9.81 -9.92 8.86
CA SER A 123 -8.55 -10.60 9.20
C SER A 123 -7.56 -10.49 8.05
N LEU A 124 -6.28 -10.61 8.38
CA LEU A 124 -5.23 -10.67 7.37
C LEU A 124 -5.49 -11.86 6.43
N MET A 125 -5.61 -11.56 5.16
CA MET A 125 -5.84 -12.57 4.14
C MET A 125 -4.51 -13.21 3.69
N LYS A 126 -4.55 -13.99 2.62
CA LYS A 126 -3.35 -14.55 2.00
C LYS A 126 -2.40 -13.42 1.60
N ILE A 127 -1.16 -13.47 2.07
CA ILE A 127 -0.08 -12.59 1.65
C ILE A 127 0.64 -13.22 0.47
N TYR A 128 0.75 -12.46 -0.63
CA TYR A 128 1.52 -12.90 -1.80
C TYR A 128 3.02 -12.75 -1.53
N ASN A 129 3.80 -13.74 -1.96
CA ASN A 129 5.25 -13.79 -1.73
C ASN A 129 6.04 -12.82 -2.63
N GLY A 130 5.43 -12.34 -3.70
CA GLY A 130 6.08 -11.46 -4.68
C GLY A 130 6.69 -10.18 -4.08
N PRO A 131 5.92 -9.41 -3.29
CA PRO A 131 6.42 -8.20 -2.63
C PRO A 131 7.59 -8.47 -1.68
N ALA A 132 7.52 -9.54 -0.90
CA ALA A 132 8.60 -9.95 0.01
C ALA A 132 9.88 -10.28 -0.75
N PHE A 133 9.75 -11.03 -1.84
CA PHE A 133 10.87 -11.38 -2.70
C PHE A 133 11.48 -10.15 -3.39
N ALA A 134 10.64 -9.19 -3.83
CA ALA A 134 11.13 -7.92 -4.38
C ALA A 134 11.93 -7.12 -3.36
N ALA A 135 11.43 -7.00 -2.11
CA ALA A 135 12.15 -6.36 -1.02
C ALA A 135 13.49 -7.03 -0.72
N ALA A 136 13.48 -8.36 -0.54
CA ALA A 136 14.68 -9.13 -0.26
C ALA A 136 15.73 -9.04 -1.39
N ARG A 137 15.28 -9.05 -2.66
CA ARG A 137 16.17 -8.95 -3.82
C ARG A 137 16.82 -7.59 -3.95
N THR A 138 16.10 -6.54 -3.63
CA THR A 138 16.58 -5.16 -3.78
C THR A 138 17.26 -4.62 -2.52
N GLY A 139 17.18 -5.34 -1.40
CA GLY A 139 17.58 -4.84 -0.08
C GLY A 139 16.75 -3.64 0.39
N ALA A 140 15.50 -3.56 -0.07
CA ALA A 140 14.63 -2.46 0.28
C ALA A 140 14.20 -2.53 1.75
N SER A 141 14.11 -1.36 2.37
CA SER A 141 13.45 -1.19 3.65
C SER A 141 11.94 -1.37 3.47
N VAL A 142 11.35 -2.33 4.18
CA VAL A 142 9.92 -2.58 4.23
C VAL A 142 9.31 -1.68 5.31
N LEU A 143 8.42 -0.78 4.91
CA LEU A 143 7.72 0.14 5.81
C LEU A 143 6.28 -0.32 6.00
N PRO A 144 5.93 -0.94 7.13
CA PRO A 144 4.56 -1.34 7.39
C PRO A 144 3.72 -0.11 7.79
N VAL A 145 2.52 -0.02 7.23
CA VAL A 145 1.57 1.06 7.52
C VAL A 145 0.19 0.45 7.79
N HIS A 146 -0.27 0.61 9.03
CA HIS A 146 -1.59 0.14 9.44
C HIS A 146 -2.65 1.20 9.18
N LEU A 147 -3.71 0.82 8.49
CA LEU A 147 -4.88 1.64 8.21
C LEU A 147 -6.04 1.14 9.07
N ASP A 148 -6.52 1.97 10.00
CA ASP A 148 -7.70 1.69 10.83
C ASP A 148 -8.83 2.66 10.48
N GLY A 149 -10.05 2.16 10.45
CA GLY A 149 -11.27 2.91 10.18
C GLY A 149 -11.87 2.76 8.79
N PRO A 150 -11.09 2.61 7.70
CA PRO A 150 -11.64 2.44 6.35
C PRO A 150 -12.60 1.26 6.22
N ALA A 151 -12.39 0.17 6.98
CA ALA A 151 -13.27 -0.98 7.06
C ALA A 151 -14.73 -0.63 7.37
N ARG A 152 -14.95 0.45 8.13
CA ARG A 152 -16.27 0.91 8.56
C ARG A 152 -16.99 1.77 7.53
N THR A 153 -16.39 2.01 6.38
CA THR A 153 -17.03 2.79 5.31
C THR A 153 -17.92 1.93 4.42
N HIS A 154 -18.84 2.58 3.70
CA HIS A 154 -19.62 1.93 2.64
C HIS A 154 -18.75 1.47 1.45
N PHE A 155 -17.48 1.90 1.38
CA PHE A 155 -16.52 1.51 0.36
C PHE A 155 -15.71 0.25 0.72
N SER A 156 -15.99 -0.36 1.86
CA SER A 156 -15.40 -1.65 2.27
C SER A 156 -16.23 -2.82 1.75
N ARG A 157 -15.56 -3.94 1.46
CA ARG A 157 -16.20 -5.22 1.12
C ARG A 157 -16.47 -6.11 2.34
N MET A 158 -16.11 -5.67 3.53
CA MET A 158 -16.34 -6.46 4.74
C MET A 158 -17.81 -6.79 4.92
N LYS A 159 -18.10 -8.08 5.14
CA LYS A 159 -19.43 -8.59 5.45
C LYS A 159 -19.57 -8.73 6.97
N GLY A 160 -20.78 -8.48 7.52
CA GLY A 160 -21.08 -8.74 8.92
C GLY A 160 -21.19 -7.50 9.79
N SER A 161 -20.98 -7.68 11.09
CA SER A 161 -21.42 -6.81 12.21
C SER A 161 -20.72 -5.47 12.37
N TYR A 162 -20.00 -4.98 11.39
CA TYR A 162 -19.40 -3.66 11.47
C TYR A 162 -20.43 -2.58 11.14
N PRO A 163 -20.71 -1.66 12.08
CA PRO A 163 -21.62 -0.55 11.80
C PRO A 163 -21.00 0.35 10.72
N ARG A 164 -21.66 0.42 9.57
CA ARG A 164 -21.27 1.28 8.45
C ARG A 164 -21.49 2.73 8.82
N ARG A 165 -20.53 3.57 8.47
CA ARG A 165 -20.57 5.03 8.65
C ARG A 165 -20.08 5.72 7.40
N TRP A 166 -20.68 6.84 7.04
CA TRP A 166 -20.22 7.67 5.93
C TRP A 166 -18.83 8.25 6.20
N PHE A 167 -18.61 8.74 7.42
CA PHE A 167 -17.38 9.43 7.85
C PHE A 167 -16.85 8.84 9.16
N PRO A 168 -16.38 7.60 9.18
CA PRO A 168 -15.73 7.05 10.37
C PRO A 168 -14.40 7.77 10.62
N LYS A 169 -13.98 7.81 11.88
CA LYS A 169 -12.62 8.23 12.21
C LYS A 169 -11.61 7.27 11.60
N MET A 170 -10.56 7.82 10.96
CA MET A 170 -9.51 7.02 10.33
C MET A 170 -8.16 7.30 10.96
N ARG A 171 -7.31 6.28 10.96
CA ARG A 171 -5.95 6.38 11.48
C ARG A 171 -4.98 5.73 10.50
N ILE A 172 -3.84 6.39 10.31
CA ILE A 172 -2.66 5.87 9.61
C ILE A 172 -1.59 5.72 10.67
N THR A 173 -1.14 4.49 10.95
CA THR A 173 -0.04 4.22 11.88
C THR A 173 1.15 3.73 11.10
N ILE A 174 2.25 4.50 11.14
CA ILE A 174 3.51 4.17 10.47
C ILE A 174 4.36 3.42 11.48
N MET A 175 4.68 2.17 11.15
CA MET A 175 5.48 1.30 11.99
C MET A 175 6.98 1.50 11.71
N PRO A 176 7.87 1.03 12.60
CA PRO A 176 9.29 0.94 12.28
C PRO A 176 9.52 0.11 11.01
N SER A 177 10.47 0.57 10.21
CA SER A 177 10.83 -0.17 8.99
C SER A 177 11.66 -1.40 9.32
N GLU A 178 11.44 -2.46 8.55
CA GLU A 178 12.13 -3.74 8.67
C GLU A 178 12.85 -4.10 7.38
N THR A 179 13.83 -4.99 7.44
CA THR A 179 14.55 -5.49 6.26
C THR A 179 14.30 -6.97 6.11
N ILE A 180 13.93 -7.39 4.90
CA ILE A 180 13.84 -8.81 4.54
C ILE A 180 15.15 -9.18 3.85
N THR A 181 16.00 -9.93 4.53
CA THR A 181 17.21 -10.49 3.92
C THR A 181 16.85 -11.60 2.94
N MET A 182 17.65 -11.75 1.85
CA MET A 182 17.41 -12.83 0.91
C MET A 182 17.61 -14.18 1.59
N PRO A 183 16.55 -15.01 1.71
CA PRO A 183 16.68 -16.29 2.39
C PRO A 183 17.57 -17.25 1.60
N GLN A 184 18.29 -18.11 2.32
CA GLN A 184 18.97 -19.24 1.71
C GLN A 184 17.96 -20.33 1.38
N GLY A 185 18.17 -20.99 0.25
CA GLY A 185 17.30 -22.07 -0.21
C GLY A 185 17.77 -22.62 -1.55
N ALA A 186 17.50 -23.90 -1.77
CA ALA A 186 17.93 -24.63 -2.95
C ALA A 186 17.26 -24.12 -4.23
N SER A 187 15.99 -23.66 -4.13
CA SER A 187 15.21 -23.20 -5.27
C SER A 187 14.72 -21.75 -5.12
N SER A 188 14.43 -21.13 -6.26
CA SER A 188 13.80 -19.79 -6.30
C SER A 188 12.41 -19.81 -5.64
N HIS A 189 11.67 -20.90 -5.74
CA HIS A 189 10.38 -21.09 -5.10
C HIS A 189 10.51 -21.07 -3.58
N GLU A 190 11.45 -21.84 -3.03
CA GLU A 190 11.70 -21.92 -1.61
C GLU A 190 12.13 -20.56 -1.01
N ARG A 191 13.05 -19.84 -1.68
CA ARG A 191 13.46 -18.50 -1.26
C ARG A 191 12.29 -17.52 -1.23
N ARG A 192 11.39 -17.59 -2.23
CA ARG A 192 10.17 -16.75 -2.26
C ARG A 192 9.22 -17.08 -1.12
N ALA A 193 9.02 -18.37 -0.83
CA ALA A 193 8.15 -18.81 0.25
C ALA A 193 8.68 -18.33 1.61
N LYS A 194 9.97 -18.52 1.90
CA LYS A 194 10.63 -18.05 3.13
C LYS A 194 10.56 -16.53 3.29
N ALA A 195 10.82 -15.76 2.22
CA ALA A 195 10.68 -14.30 2.25
C ALA A 195 9.22 -13.89 2.53
N GLY A 196 8.25 -14.57 1.91
CA GLY A 196 6.82 -14.34 2.12
C GLY A 196 6.39 -14.58 3.56
N GLU A 197 6.98 -15.57 4.22
CA GLU A 197 6.72 -15.87 5.63
C GLU A 197 7.21 -14.74 6.56
N VAL A 198 8.35 -14.13 6.24
CA VAL A 198 8.84 -12.95 6.98
C VAL A 198 7.87 -11.78 6.80
N LEU A 199 7.45 -11.49 5.57
CA LEU A 199 6.48 -10.42 5.31
C LEU A 199 5.15 -10.68 6.03
N ARG A 200 4.68 -11.93 6.07
CA ARG A 200 3.46 -12.28 6.79
C ARG A 200 3.57 -11.95 8.27
N ARG A 201 4.70 -12.25 8.92
CA ARG A 201 4.97 -11.88 10.32
C ARG A 201 4.97 -10.37 10.52
N ILE A 202 5.63 -9.61 9.63
CA ILE A 202 5.63 -8.14 9.66
C ILE A 202 4.20 -7.61 9.61
N MET A 203 3.38 -8.12 8.68
CA MET A 203 1.99 -7.72 8.54
C MET A 203 1.13 -8.10 9.75
N GLN A 204 1.37 -9.27 10.36
CA GLN A 204 0.70 -9.67 11.59
C GLN A 204 1.04 -8.73 12.74
N HIS A 205 2.33 -8.45 13.00
CA HIS A 205 2.74 -7.50 14.03
C HIS A 205 2.10 -6.14 13.83
N MET A 206 2.05 -5.65 12.57
CA MET A 206 1.42 -4.37 12.23
C MET A 206 -0.06 -4.31 12.65
N LEU A 207 -0.81 -5.40 12.53
CA LEU A 207 -2.25 -5.42 12.88
C LEU A 207 -2.52 -5.50 14.38
N PHE A 208 -1.56 -5.99 15.17
CA PHE A 208 -1.71 -6.15 16.62
C PHE A 208 -1.01 -5.05 17.44
N ALA A 209 -0.35 -4.11 16.80
CA ALA A 209 0.29 -2.95 17.42
C ALA A 209 -0.64 -1.73 17.44
#